data_f5c2d037c8bffb5594067414399e16be
#
_entry.id   f5c2d037c8bffb5594067414399e16be
#
_cell.length_a   1.000
_cell.length_b   1.000
_cell.length_c   1.000
_cell.angle_alpha   90.00
_cell.angle_beta   90.00
_cell.angle_gamma   90.00
#
_symmetry.space_group_name_H-M   'P 1'
#
loop_
_entity.id
_entity.type
_entity.pdbx_description
1 polymer ?
#
loop_
_entity_poly.entity_id
_entity_poly.type
_entity_poly.pdbx_seq_one_letter_code
_entity_poly.pdbx_strand_id
1 'polypeptide(L)'
;GHAGVEASHIAAHLGCSVLLITMDSKAIGRMSCNPAIGGLAKGQIVREIDMLGGLMGKFADNAGIQFKILNRSKGRSVWSPRAQVDKRLYEKFVINAMQSTNNIDIIDGEVVNVLVSNYRVDGVTLRDRSNIYANSVVLTCGTFLSGKIHIGDRKIFAGRMGEGGSIGVTESLCSLGFKSGRLKTGTPPRSEERRVGKECRSRWSPYH
;
A
#
# COMPACT_ATOMS: atom_id res chain seq x y z
N GLY A 1 4.27 1.94 -3.22
CA GLY A 1 3.00 2.44 -2.66
C GLY A 1 3.20 3.11 -1.30
N HIS A 2 2.13 3.55 -0.64
CA HIS A 2 2.20 4.31 0.61
C HIS A 2 2.93 3.56 1.74
N ALA A 3 2.70 2.25 1.87
CA ALA A 3 3.38 1.45 2.90
C ALA A 3 4.91 1.40 2.68
N GLY A 4 5.36 1.31 1.42
CA GLY A 4 6.78 1.35 1.11
C GLY A 4 7.41 2.73 1.39
N VAL A 5 6.66 3.80 1.13
CA VAL A 5 7.10 5.17 1.46
C VAL A 5 7.34 5.33 2.95
N GLU A 6 6.36 4.94 3.78
CA GLU A 6 6.49 5.03 5.24
C GLU A 6 7.61 4.13 5.79
N ALA A 7 7.70 2.89 5.29
CA ALA A 7 8.75 1.97 5.71
C ALA A 7 10.15 2.48 5.34
N SER A 8 10.33 2.99 4.13
CA SER A 8 11.61 3.54 3.66
C SER A 8 12.00 4.78 4.46
N HIS A 9 11.05 5.69 4.69
CA HIS A 9 11.28 6.91 5.44
C HIS A 9 11.75 6.62 6.86
N ILE A 10 11.02 5.80 7.59
CA ILE A 10 11.38 5.51 8.99
C ILE A 10 12.68 4.71 9.10
N ALA A 11 12.94 3.76 8.20
CA ALA A 11 14.19 3.00 8.21
C ALA A 11 15.40 3.91 7.97
N ALA A 12 15.29 4.86 7.01
CA ALA A 12 16.34 5.83 6.76
C ALA A 12 16.57 6.77 7.97
N HIS A 13 15.49 7.20 8.63
CA HIS A 13 15.59 8.00 9.87
C HIS A 13 16.25 7.26 11.02
N LEU A 14 16.10 5.94 11.09
CA LEU A 14 16.79 5.08 12.05
C LEU A 14 18.24 4.78 11.65
N GLY A 15 18.75 5.40 10.58
CA GLY A 15 20.13 5.25 10.13
C GLY A 15 20.41 4.04 9.24
N CYS A 16 19.37 3.34 8.78
CA CYS A 16 19.53 2.25 7.83
C CYS A 16 19.82 2.79 6.43
N SER A 17 20.65 2.08 5.65
CA SER A 17 20.74 2.24 4.20
C SER A 17 19.56 1.50 3.56
N VAL A 18 18.73 2.20 2.81
CA VAL A 18 17.47 1.71 2.26
C VAL A 18 17.50 1.73 0.74
N LEU A 19 17.19 0.60 0.12
CA LEU A 19 16.92 0.53 -1.31
C LEU A 19 15.41 0.31 -1.53
N LEU A 20 14.74 1.31 -2.09
CA LEU A 20 13.34 1.26 -2.46
C LEU A 20 13.19 0.76 -3.90
N ILE A 21 12.75 -0.47 -4.06
CA ILE A 21 12.51 -1.09 -5.36
C ILE A 21 11.03 -0.90 -5.73
N THR A 22 10.77 -0.37 -6.90
CA THR A 22 9.41 -0.16 -7.42
C THR A 22 9.35 -0.44 -8.91
N MET A 23 8.20 -0.86 -9.42
CA MET A 23 8.02 -1.08 -10.87
C MET A 23 8.01 0.23 -11.67
N ASP A 24 7.68 1.36 -11.02
CA ASP A 24 7.65 2.70 -11.62
C ASP A 24 7.91 3.73 -10.52
N SER A 25 9.09 4.33 -10.54
CA SER A 25 9.49 5.37 -9.58
C SER A 25 8.64 6.63 -9.67
N LYS A 26 8.08 6.92 -10.86
CA LYS A 26 7.17 8.03 -11.08
C LYS A 26 5.77 7.81 -10.47
N ALA A 27 5.47 6.56 -10.06
CA ALA A 27 4.21 6.18 -9.43
C ALA A 27 4.30 6.12 -7.91
N ILE A 28 5.41 6.50 -7.30
CA ILE A 28 5.56 6.54 -5.85
C ILE A 28 4.52 7.49 -5.23
N GLY A 29 3.77 6.99 -4.23
CA GLY A 29 2.72 7.78 -3.58
C GLY A 29 1.44 8.00 -4.40
N ARG A 30 1.33 7.40 -5.59
CA ARG A 30 0.16 7.56 -6.46
C ARG A 30 -1.13 7.11 -5.78
N MET A 31 -2.12 8.00 -5.79
CA MET A 31 -3.48 7.72 -5.31
C MET A 31 -4.33 7.14 -6.44
N SER A 32 -4.51 5.84 -6.47
CA SER A 32 -5.17 5.12 -7.56
C SER A 32 -6.68 5.17 -7.52
N CYS A 33 -7.28 5.30 -6.33
CA CYS A 33 -8.74 5.28 -6.18
C CYS A 33 -9.27 6.68 -5.87
N ASN A 34 -9.45 6.99 -4.60
CA ASN A 34 -9.95 8.28 -4.14
C ASN A 34 -8.78 9.16 -3.73
N PRO A 35 -8.75 10.45 -4.10
CA PRO A 35 -7.75 11.41 -3.64
C PRO A 35 -8.04 11.83 -2.20
N ALA A 36 -8.03 10.87 -1.29
CA ALA A 36 -8.35 11.11 0.11
C ALA A 36 -7.51 10.24 1.04
N ILE A 37 -7.05 10.85 2.12
CA ILE A 37 -6.32 10.19 3.22
C ILE A 37 -7.24 10.10 4.42
N GLY A 38 -7.19 8.97 5.14
CA GLY A 38 -8.03 8.70 6.29
C GLY A 38 -9.39 8.12 5.96
N GLY A 39 -10.39 8.40 6.80
CA GLY A 39 -11.70 7.78 6.76
C GLY A 39 -11.86 6.69 7.82
N LEU A 40 -12.93 5.88 7.73
CA LEU A 40 -13.25 4.86 8.73
C LEU A 40 -12.10 3.87 8.93
N ALA A 41 -11.67 3.67 10.16
CA ALA A 41 -10.50 2.93 10.62
C ALA A 41 -9.15 3.49 10.11
N LYS A 42 -9.09 4.00 8.88
CA LYS A 42 -7.86 4.51 8.26
C LYS A 42 -7.38 5.80 8.91
N GLY A 43 -8.28 6.70 9.30
CA GLY A 43 -7.94 7.95 9.95
C GLY A 43 -7.23 7.78 11.29
N GLN A 44 -7.58 6.76 12.04
CA GLN A 44 -6.91 6.40 13.29
C GLN A 44 -5.48 5.91 13.00
N ILE A 45 -5.32 5.00 12.03
CA ILE A 45 -4.01 4.48 11.62
C ILE A 45 -3.10 5.62 11.11
N VAL A 46 -3.62 6.55 10.32
CA VAL A 46 -2.83 7.71 9.84
C VAL A 46 -2.33 8.55 11.01
N ARG A 47 -3.14 8.76 12.05
CA ARG A 47 -2.69 9.48 13.25
C ARG A 47 -1.62 8.73 14.02
N GLU A 48 -1.72 7.42 14.15
CA GLU A 48 -0.68 6.61 14.79
C GLU A 48 0.64 6.70 14.01
N ILE A 49 0.58 6.60 12.68
CA ILE A 49 1.75 6.76 11.81
C ILE A 49 2.35 8.17 11.95
N ASP A 50 1.53 9.20 11.98
CA ASP A 50 1.96 10.60 12.11
C ASP A 50 2.67 10.85 13.46
N MET A 51 2.13 10.30 14.55
CA MET A 51 2.76 10.36 15.88
C MET A 51 4.12 9.66 15.94
N LEU A 52 4.34 8.65 15.11
CA LEU A 52 5.61 7.94 14.95
C LEU A 52 6.57 8.62 13.96
N GLY A 53 6.22 9.81 13.46
CA GLY A 53 7.05 10.59 12.55
C GLY A 53 6.82 10.32 11.07
N GLY A 54 5.73 9.63 10.69
CA GLY A 54 5.38 9.33 9.31
C GLY A 54 5.05 10.53 8.46
N LEU A 55 4.98 10.33 7.16
CA LEU A 55 4.82 11.38 6.15
C LEU A 55 3.38 11.58 5.69
N MET A 56 2.55 10.53 5.77
CA MET A 56 1.22 10.52 5.17
C MET A 56 0.31 11.62 5.71
N GLY A 57 0.31 11.83 7.03
CA GLY A 57 -0.47 12.89 7.68
C GLY A 57 0.01 14.27 7.24
N LYS A 58 1.31 14.52 7.31
CA LYS A 58 1.94 15.80 6.90
C LYS A 58 1.63 16.16 5.45
N PHE A 59 1.75 15.22 4.54
CA PHE A 59 1.46 15.47 3.13
C PHE A 59 -0.03 15.60 2.84
N ALA A 60 -0.88 14.92 3.62
CA ALA A 60 -2.32 15.11 3.53
C ALA A 60 -2.74 16.52 3.97
N ASP A 61 -2.10 17.07 4.98
CA ASP A 61 -2.35 18.44 5.42
C ASP A 61 -1.86 19.46 4.39
N ASN A 62 -0.65 19.27 3.84
CA ASN A 62 -0.07 20.19 2.85
C ASN A 62 -0.78 20.16 1.49
N ALA A 63 -1.35 19.04 1.09
CA ALA A 63 -2.10 18.89 -0.16
C ALA A 63 -3.62 18.93 0.06
N GLY A 64 -4.07 19.24 1.27
CA GLY A 64 -5.48 19.19 1.67
C GLY A 64 -6.35 20.22 0.98
N ILE A 65 -7.46 19.77 0.41
CA ILE A 65 -8.50 20.63 -0.18
C ILE A 65 -9.68 20.76 0.77
N GLN A 66 -10.04 19.65 1.44
CA GLN A 66 -11.15 19.59 2.36
C GLN A 66 -10.87 18.61 3.50
N PHE A 67 -11.19 19.01 4.72
CA PHE A 67 -11.08 18.19 5.92
C PHE A 67 -12.46 17.91 6.51
N LYS A 68 -12.72 16.66 6.86
CA LYS A 68 -14.00 16.23 7.42
C LYS A 68 -13.81 15.15 8.48
N ILE A 69 -14.62 15.22 9.53
CA ILE A 69 -14.73 14.13 10.50
C ILE A 69 -15.97 13.32 10.14
N LEU A 70 -15.75 12.05 9.79
CA LEU A 70 -16.81 11.10 9.51
C LEU A 70 -17.39 10.55 10.83
N ASN A 71 -18.61 10.04 10.76
CA ASN A 71 -19.32 9.41 11.90
C ASN A 71 -19.54 10.30 13.13
N ARG A 72 -19.65 11.62 12.97
CA ARG A 72 -19.89 12.53 14.11
C ARG A 72 -21.15 12.16 14.90
N SER A 73 -22.18 11.64 14.25
CA SER A 73 -23.43 11.19 14.87
C SER A 73 -23.33 9.83 15.58
N LYS A 74 -22.24 9.07 15.40
CA LYS A 74 -22.08 7.70 15.90
C LYS A 74 -21.31 7.61 17.23
N GLY A 75 -20.86 8.73 17.76
CA GLY A 75 -20.05 8.79 18.97
C GLY A 75 -18.55 8.95 18.73
N ARG A 76 -17.84 9.46 19.74
CA ARG A 76 -16.43 9.89 19.62
C ARG A 76 -15.47 8.75 19.27
N SER A 77 -15.72 7.54 19.76
CA SER A 77 -14.86 6.36 19.51
C SER A 77 -14.74 5.96 18.04
N VAL A 78 -15.72 6.33 17.21
CA VAL A 78 -15.74 6.04 15.77
C VAL A 78 -15.58 7.29 14.89
N TRP A 79 -15.24 8.43 15.48
CA TRP A 79 -14.90 9.62 14.73
C TRP A 79 -13.64 9.37 13.90
N SER A 80 -13.74 9.58 12.62
CA SER A 80 -12.65 9.28 11.70
C SER A 80 -12.32 10.49 10.84
N PRO A 81 -11.13 11.10 11.02
CA PRO A 81 -10.70 12.21 10.18
C PRO A 81 -10.47 11.72 8.76
N ARG A 82 -10.84 12.53 7.79
CA ARG A 82 -10.60 12.33 6.37
C ARG A 82 -10.22 13.64 5.73
N ALA A 83 -9.09 13.66 5.04
CA ALA A 83 -8.64 14.74 4.19
C ALA A 83 -8.88 14.39 2.73
N GLN A 84 -9.59 15.24 2.01
CA GLN A 84 -9.61 15.23 0.55
C GLN A 84 -8.42 16.05 0.09
N VAL A 85 -7.59 15.52 -0.81
CA VAL A 85 -6.32 16.15 -1.18
C VAL A 85 -6.20 16.37 -2.68
N ASP A 86 -5.37 17.32 -3.09
CA ASP A 86 -4.91 17.39 -4.47
C ASP A 86 -3.99 16.20 -4.75
N LYS A 87 -4.46 15.32 -5.63
CA LYS A 87 -3.79 14.07 -5.96
C LYS A 87 -2.38 14.28 -6.51
N ARG A 88 -2.21 15.27 -7.40
CA ARG A 88 -0.93 15.53 -8.06
C ARG A 88 0.05 16.21 -7.12
N LEU A 89 -0.45 17.14 -6.31
CA LEU A 89 0.35 17.82 -5.31
C LEU A 89 0.85 16.85 -4.24
N TYR A 90 -0.01 15.94 -3.77
CA TYR A 90 0.35 14.90 -2.83
C TYR A 90 1.44 13.97 -3.41
N GLU A 91 1.27 13.45 -4.63
CA GLU A 91 2.27 12.63 -5.32
C GLU A 91 3.63 13.35 -5.41
N LYS A 92 3.61 14.63 -5.77
CA LYS A 92 4.82 15.47 -5.85
C LYS A 92 5.54 15.57 -4.51
N PHE A 93 4.81 15.80 -3.42
CA PHE A 93 5.41 15.85 -2.08
C PHE A 93 6.05 14.50 -1.69
N VAL A 94 5.36 13.40 -1.97
CA VAL A 94 5.90 12.06 -1.67
C VAL A 94 7.16 11.78 -2.48
N ILE A 95 7.15 12.02 -3.79
CA ILE A 95 8.33 11.79 -4.65
C ILE A 95 9.50 12.64 -4.19
N ASN A 96 9.28 13.94 -3.97
CA ASN A 96 10.32 14.85 -3.51
C ASN A 96 10.93 14.40 -2.19
N ALA A 97 10.09 13.98 -1.22
CA ALA A 97 10.58 13.49 0.06
C ALA A 97 11.43 12.23 -0.08
N MET A 98 11.00 11.28 -0.90
CA MET A 98 11.78 10.05 -1.12
C MET A 98 13.12 10.33 -1.80
N GLN A 99 13.17 11.28 -2.75
CA GLN A 99 14.39 11.66 -3.45
C GLN A 99 15.33 12.53 -2.62
N SER A 100 14.80 13.29 -1.67
CA SER A 100 15.61 14.19 -0.82
C SER A 100 16.02 13.57 0.52
N THR A 101 15.46 12.43 0.89
CA THR A 101 15.85 11.75 2.14
C THR A 101 17.18 11.04 1.96
N ASN A 102 18.16 11.39 2.80
CA ASN A 102 19.44 10.69 2.82
C ASN A 102 19.25 9.21 3.17
N ASN A 103 20.16 8.38 2.68
CA ASN A 103 20.17 6.92 2.89
C ASN A 103 18.99 6.18 2.20
N ILE A 104 18.26 6.80 1.26
CA ILE A 104 17.29 6.13 0.41
C ILE A 104 17.76 6.18 -1.04
N ASP A 105 18.02 5.03 -1.62
CA ASP A 105 18.21 4.84 -3.04
C ASP A 105 16.93 4.28 -3.66
N ILE A 106 16.59 4.73 -4.86
CA ILE A 106 15.37 4.31 -5.57
C ILE A 106 15.75 3.69 -6.89
N ILE A 107 15.27 2.48 -7.15
CA ILE A 107 15.46 1.83 -8.45
C ILE A 107 14.13 1.35 -9.02
N ASP A 108 14.02 1.42 -10.35
CA ASP A 108 12.95 0.78 -11.09
C ASP A 108 13.28 -0.71 -11.28
N GLY A 109 12.37 -1.57 -10.85
CA GLY A 109 12.54 -3.02 -10.96
C GLY A 109 11.33 -3.80 -10.45
N GLU A 110 11.19 -5.01 -10.96
CA GLU A 110 10.18 -5.94 -10.49
C GLU A 110 10.86 -7.10 -9.77
N VAL A 111 10.59 -7.19 -8.46
CA VAL A 111 11.05 -8.31 -7.64
C VAL A 111 10.22 -9.55 -7.99
N VAL A 112 10.90 -10.66 -8.27
CA VAL A 112 10.27 -11.94 -8.61
C VAL A 112 10.58 -13.05 -7.60
N ASN A 113 11.65 -12.91 -6.82
CA ASN A 113 12.04 -13.93 -5.86
C ASN A 113 12.65 -13.30 -4.60
N VAL A 114 12.52 -13.97 -3.46
CA VAL A 114 13.21 -13.65 -2.21
C VAL A 114 14.33 -14.66 -2.01
N LEU A 115 15.55 -14.16 -1.85
CA LEU A 115 16.73 -15.00 -1.61
C LEU A 115 16.80 -15.35 -0.13
N VAL A 116 16.89 -16.63 0.16
CA VAL A 116 17.00 -17.14 1.54
C VAL A 116 18.06 -18.23 1.59
N SER A 117 18.99 -18.13 2.53
CA SER A 117 19.92 -19.18 2.88
C SER A 117 19.95 -19.38 4.38
N ASN A 118 20.10 -20.62 4.84
CA ASN A 118 20.19 -20.95 6.26
C ASN A 118 19.07 -20.29 7.13
N TYR A 119 17.83 -20.27 6.64
CA TYR A 119 16.68 -19.64 7.29
C TYR A 119 16.80 -18.12 7.50
N ARG A 120 17.68 -17.46 6.77
CA ARG A 120 17.84 -16.00 6.79
C ARG A 120 17.63 -15.43 5.40
N VAL A 121 17.06 -14.24 5.35
CA VAL A 121 16.92 -13.49 4.09
C VAL A 121 18.30 -12.93 3.71
N ASP A 122 18.68 -13.14 2.45
CA ASP A 122 19.91 -12.62 1.86
C ASP A 122 19.63 -11.47 0.88
N GLY A 123 18.40 -11.35 0.40
CA GLY A 123 18.04 -10.31 -0.56
C GLY A 123 16.87 -10.69 -1.47
N VAL A 124 16.87 -10.14 -2.67
CA VAL A 124 15.83 -10.37 -3.68
C VAL A 124 16.43 -10.54 -5.07
N THR A 125 15.70 -11.23 -5.95
CA THR A 125 16.01 -11.32 -7.38
C THR A 125 15.02 -10.49 -8.18
N LEU A 126 15.51 -9.69 -9.10
CA LEU A 126 14.68 -8.93 -10.03
C LEU A 126 14.31 -9.76 -11.28
N ARG A 127 13.35 -9.27 -12.05
CA ARG A 127 12.89 -9.93 -13.29
C ARG A 127 14.01 -10.09 -14.36
N ASP A 128 14.97 -9.19 -14.39
CA ASP A 128 16.16 -9.26 -15.24
C ASP A 128 17.22 -10.27 -14.77
N ARG A 129 16.90 -11.01 -13.68
CA ARG A 129 17.77 -12.00 -13.02
C ARG A 129 18.91 -11.39 -12.21
N SER A 130 18.99 -10.10 -12.04
CA SER A 130 19.95 -9.48 -11.12
C SER A 130 19.56 -9.77 -9.66
N ASN A 131 20.55 -10.01 -8.82
CA ASN A 131 20.38 -10.21 -7.39
C ASN A 131 20.80 -8.96 -6.63
N ILE A 132 19.98 -8.57 -5.68
CA ILE A 132 20.24 -7.47 -4.76
C ILE A 132 20.30 -8.06 -3.36
N TYR A 133 21.44 -7.91 -2.71
CA TYR A 133 21.67 -8.45 -1.38
C TYR A 133 21.30 -7.41 -0.31
N ALA A 134 20.66 -7.86 0.77
CA ALA A 134 20.24 -7.03 1.88
C ALA A 134 20.06 -7.86 3.14
N ASN A 135 20.33 -7.26 4.30
CA ASN A 135 20.17 -7.90 5.61
C ASN A 135 18.68 -8.10 5.98
N SER A 136 17.78 -7.33 5.39
CA SER A 136 16.35 -7.39 5.65
C SER A 136 15.56 -6.96 4.42
N VAL A 137 14.39 -7.58 4.22
CA VAL A 137 13.49 -7.27 3.11
C VAL A 137 12.10 -6.99 3.67
N VAL A 138 11.51 -5.86 3.29
CA VAL A 138 10.15 -5.46 3.63
C VAL A 138 9.27 -5.50 2.38
N LEU A 139 8.33 -6.41 2.33
CA LEU A 139 7.41 -6.56 1.19
C LEU A 139 6.20 -5.66 1.35
N THR A 140 6.08 -4.66 0.48
CA THR A 140 4.97 -3.68 0.48
C THR A 140 4.22 -3.65 -0.86
N CYS A 141 4.04 -4.82 -1.46
CA CYS A 141 3.55 -5.00 -2.83
C CYS A 141 2.07 -4.63 -3.04
N GLY A 142 1.33 -4.40 -1.97
CA GLY A 142 -0.07 -3.99 -2.05
C GLY A 142 -0.94 -5.03 -2.78
N THR A 143 -1.64 -4.60 -3.83
CA THR A 143 -2.57 -5.44 -4.62
C THR A 143 -1.93 -6.01 -5.89
N PHE A 144 -0.62 -5.87 -6.07
CA PHE A 144 0.07 -6.25 -7.31
C PHE A 144 0.49 -7.72 -7.35
N LEU A 145 0.69 -8.37 -6.19
CA LEU A 145 1.10 -9.78 -6.12
C LEU A 145 0.07 -10.69 -6.78
N SER A 146 0.43 -11.25 -7.92
CA SER A 146 -0.43 -12.12 -8.73
C SER A 146 -1.84 -11.54 -8.89
N GLY A 147 -1.93 -10.21 -9.07
CA GLY A 147 -3.18 -9.46 -9.08
C GLY A 147 -4.12 -9.90 -10.19
N LYS A 148 -5.43 -9.87 -9.93
CA LYS A 148 -6.47 -10.22 -10.89
C LYS A 148 -7.63 -9.24 -10.80
N ILE A 149 -7.93 -8.59 -11.92
CA ILE A 149 -9.06 -7.67 -12.05
C ILE A 149 -10.24 -8.42 -12.66
N HIS A 150 -11.42 -8.24 -12.08
CA HIS A 150 -12.67 -8.77 -12.58
C HIS A 150 -13.52 -7.61 -13.11
N ILE A 151 -13.93 -7.71 -14.39
CA ILE A 151 -14.85 -6.76 -15.05
C ILE A 151 -15.97 -7.60 -15.67
N GLY A 152 -17.08 -7.76 -14.96
CA GLY A 152 -18.09 -8.75 -15.31
C GLY A 152 -17.45 -10.14 -15.33
N ASP A 153 -17.62 -10.85 -16.45
CA ASP A 153 -17.05 -12.20 -16.65
C ASP A 153 -15.58 -12.19 -17.09
N ARG A 154 -15.06 -11.03 -17.47
CA ARG A 154 -13.67 -10.90 -17.92
C ARG A 154 -12.72 -10.89 -16.72
N LYS A 155 -11.66 -11.69 -16.81
CA LYS A 155 -10.60 -11.78 -15.82
C LYS A 155 -9.29 -11.34 -16.46
N ILE A 156 -8.67 -10.30 -15.91
CA ILE A 156 -7.43 -9.71 -16.43
C ILE A 156 -6.36 -9.83 -15.33
N PHE A 157 -5.19 -10.40 -15.66
CA PHE A 157 -4.05 -10.42 -14.75
C PHE A 157 -3.39 -9.05 -14.74
N ALA A 158 -3.63 -8.30 -13.69
CA ALA A 158 -3.09 -6.95 -13.49
C ALA A 158 -3.15 -6.54 -12.02
N GLY A 159 -2.25 -5.67 -11.60
CA GLY A 159 -2.27 -5.09 -10.26
C GLY A 159 -3.34 -4.03 -10.10
N ARG A 160 -3.47 -3.17 -11.11
CA ARG A 160 -4.52 -2.14 -11.28
C ARG A 160 -4.90 -2.02 -12.74
N MET A 161 -6.00 -1.29 -13.01
CA MET A 161 -6.39 -0.99 -14.39
C MET A 161 -5.27 -0.20 -15.08
N GLY A 162 -4.73 -0.75 -16.17
CA GLY A 162 -3.60 -0.17 -16.92
C GLY A 162 -2.20 -0.43 -16.33
N GLU A 163 -2.09 -1.14 -15.21
CA GLU A 163 -0.80 -1.48 -14.60
C GLU A 163 -0.66 -2.99 -14.46
N GLY A 164 0.47 -3.54 -14.89
CA GLY A 164 0.77 -4.98 -14.78
C GLY A 164 0.77 -5.47 -13.33
N GLY A 165 0.55 -6.76 -13.14
CA GLY A 165 0.73 -7.41 -11.84
C GLY A 165 2.15 -7.95 -11.71
N SER A 166 2.65 -8.10 -10.48
CA SER A 166 3.92 -8.78 -10.20
C SER A 166 3.69 -10.28 -10.03
N ILE A 167 4.49 -11.09 -10.70
CA ILE A 167 4.43 -12.56 -10.68
C ILE A 167 5.79 -13.08 -10.21
N GLY A 168 5.78 -14.12 -9.38
CA GLY A 168 6.98 -14.79 -8.86
C GLY A 168 7.12 -14.70 -7.35
N VAL A 169 6.92 -13.53 -6.75
CA VAL A 169 7.07 -13.35 -5.29
C VAL A 169 6.11 -14.24 -4.49
N THR A 170 4.87 -14.41 -4.93
CA THR A 170 3.91 -15.28 -4.25
C THR A 170 4.38 -16.74 -4.28
N GLU A 171 4.85 -17.19 -5.43
CA GLU A 171 5.37 -18.52 -5.64
C GLU A 171 6.65 -18.74 -4.82
N SER A 172 7.54 -17.77 -4.79
CA SER A 172 8.74 -17.76 -3.96
C SER A 172 8.40 -17.91 -2.47
N LEU A 173 7.44 -17.14 -1.96
CA LEU A 173 7.00 -17.26 -0.57
C LEU A 173 6.36 -18.62 -0.28
N CYS A 174 5.57 -19.15 -1.19
CA CYS A 174 4.98 -20.47 -1.05
C CYS A 174 6.05 -21.59 -0.99
N SER A 175 7.10 -21.49 -1.79
CA SER A 175 8.22 -22.44 -1.75
C SER A 175 9.00 -22.39 -0.43
N LEU A 176 8.97 -21.24 0.26
CA LEU A 176 9.53 -21.05 1.60
C LEU A 176 8.58 -21.51 2.73
N GLY A 177 7.41 -22.09 2.39
CA GLY A 177 6.45 -22.65 3.35
C GLY A 177 5.35 -21.68 3.79
N PHE A 178 5.29 -20.45 3.27
CA PHE A 178 4.19 -19.53 3.56
C PHE A 178 2.92 -19.96 2.83
N LYS A 179 1.79 -19.90 3.53
CA LYS A 179 0.47 -20.13 2.91
C LYS A 179 -0.01 -18.84 2.24
N SER A 180 -0.39 -18.93 0.98
CA SER A 180 -1.00 -17.83 0.26
C SER A 180 -2.50 -18.04 0.06
N GLY A 181 -3.24 -16.94 -0.05
CA GLY A 181 -4.66 -16.92 -0.34
C GLY A 181 -5.03 -15.68 -1.13
N ARG A 182 -6.19 -15.73 -1.79
CA ARG A 182 -6.68 -14.61 -2.58
C ARG A 182 -7.81 -13.91 -1.86
N LEU A 183 -7.63 -12.60 -1.64
CA LEU A 183 -8.64 -11.73 -1.06
C LEU A 183 -9.11 -10.72 -2.10
N LYS A 184 -10.37 -10.31 -2.00
CA LYS A 184 -10.94 -9.22 -2.79
C LYS A 184 -10.60 -7.88 -2.14
N THR A 185 -10.05 -6.93 -2.90
CA THR A 185 -9.86 -5.56 -2.44
C THR A 185 -11.20 -4.83 -2.33
N GLY A 186 -11.32 -3.92 -1.37
CA GLY A 186 -12.55 -3.17 -1.14
C GLY A 186 -13.65 -3.92 -0.38
N THR A 187 -13.46 -5.20 -0.12
CA THR A 187 -14.37 -5.98 0.74
C THR A 187 -13.58 -6.50 1.93
N PRO A 188 -13.94 -6.14 3.17
CA PRO A 188 -13.27 -6.68 4.34
C PRO A 188 -13.49 -8.20 4.41
N PRO A 189 -12.52 -8.98 4.91
CA PRO A 189 -12.70 -10.39 5.17
C PRO A 189 -13.88 -10.57 6.13
N ARG A 190 -14.80 -11.47 5.81
CA ARG A 190 -15.94 -11.82 6.66
C ARG A 190 -15.98 -13.31 6.88
N SER A 191 -16.14 -13.71 8.12
CA SER A 191 -16.31 -15.12 8.49
C SER A 191 -17.67 -15.69 8.04
N GLU A 192 -18.66 -14.83 7.77
CA GLU A 192 -20.02 -15.20 7.42
C GLU A 192 -20.44 -14.68 6.04
N GLU A 193 -19.80 -15.17 4.99
CA GLU A 193 -20.08 -14.77 3.60
C GLU A 193 -21.54 -14.93 3.18
N ARG A 194 -22.25 -15.87 3.77
CA ARG A 194 -23.66 -16.20 3.45
C ARG A 194 -24.64 -15.05 3.80
N ARG A 195 -24.28 -14.17 4.74
CA ARG A 195 -25.12 -13.04 5.18
C ARG A 195 -24.85 -11.74 4.41
N VAL A 196 -23.82 -11.73 3.60
CA VAL A 196 -23.36 -10.52 2.87
C VAL A 196 -24.42 -9.98 1.91
N GLY A 197 -25.26 -10.81 1.33
CA GLY A 197 -26.23 -10.38 0.33
C GLY A 197 -27.34 -9.46 0.85
N LYS A 198 -27.80 -9.64 2.10
CA LYS A 198 -28.88 -8.81 2.67
C LYS A 198 -28.37 -7.62 3.47
N GLU A 199 -27.35 -7.78 4.28
CA GLU A 199 -26.85 -6.72 5.16
C GLU A 199 -26.01 -5.65 4.43
N CYS A 200 -25.34 -6.00 3.34
CA CYS A 200 -24.61 -5.00 2.54
C CYS A 200 -25.54 -4.03 1.82
N ARG A 201 -26.71 -4.45 1.38
CA ARG A 201 -27.65 -3.56 0.68
C ARG A 201 -28.20 -2.46 1.58
N SER A 202 -28.39 -2.72 2.87
CA SER A 202 -28.93 -1.73 3.81
C SER A 202 -27.89 -0.74 4.34
N ARG A 203 -26.60 -1.07 4.35
CA ARG A 203 -25.53 -0.22 4.93
C ARG A 203 -24.79 0.63 3.91
N TRP A 204 -24.89 0.33 2.63
CA TRP A 204 -24.16 1.01 1.56
C TRP A 204 -25.07 1.75 0.59
N SER A 205 -26.36 1.81 0.86
CA SER A 205 -27.25 2.68 0.10
C SER A 205 -26.95 4.13 0.44
N PRO A 206 -26.68 5.00 -0.55
CA PRO A 206 -26.44 6.42 -0.31
C PRO A 206 -27.70 7.16 0.15
N TYR A 207 -28.82 6.48 0.27
CA TYR A 207 -30.15 7.03 0.60
C TYR A 207 -30.72 6.56 1.95
N HIS A 208 -29.84 6.16 2.90
CA HIS A 208 -30.25 5.93 4.28
C HIS A 208 -29.40 6.74 5.26
#